data_da64c5e27555860f16fb5360e96276bb
#
_entry.id   da64c5e27555860f16fb5360e96276bb
#
_cell.length_a   1.000
_cell.length_b   1.000
_cell.length_c   1.000
_cell.angle_alpha   90.00
_cell.angle_beta   90.00
_cell.angle_gamma   90.00
#
_symmetry.space_group_name_H-M   'P 1'
#
loop_
_entity.id
_entity.type
_entity.pdbx_description
1 polymer ?
#
loop_
_entity_poly.entity_id
_entity_poly.type
_entity_poly.pdbx_seq_one_letter_code
_entity_poly.pdbx_strand_id
1 'polypeptide(L)'
;ATNPDLVVEEGDICDLQNDSSLFKQVEYVFHFAGIGDIVPSIERPYEYMKANIQGTVSVLEVSRHAGTGRKVVYAASSSCYGLAHELPTTEKATIQTEYPYALSKYLGECAVIHWHKVYHLPVNSIRIFNAYGPRSRTSGVYGAVFGVFLAQKLQDKPFTVVGDGTQKRDFIYATDLARAFFAAAETEASGEIFNIGAGNPQSINHLVELIGGPVVYIPKRPGEPDCTWADISKAQK
;
A
#
# COMPACT_ATOMS: atom_id res chain seq x y z
N ALA A 1 22.58 13.88 3.00
CA ALA A 1 23.44 13.26 4.02
C ALA A 1 23.03 11.79 4.09
N THR A 2 23.97 10.90 3.89
CA THR A 2 23.79 9.44 4.09
C THR A 2 23.83 9.20 5.60
N ASN A 3 22.80 8.53 6.11
CA ASN A 3 22.81 8.06 7.51
C ASN A 3 23.93 6.99 7.62
N PRO A 4 24.95 7.17 8.49
CA PRO A 4 26.04 6.22 8.60
C PRO A 4 25.61 4.84 9.15
N ASP A 5 24.47 4.78 9.81
CA ASP A 5 23.91 3.54 10.37
C ASP A 5 23.03 2.77 9.38
N LEU A 6 22.85 3.31 8.16
CA LEU A 6 22.05 2.67 7.12
C LEU A 6 22.92 1.73 6.28
N VAL A 7 22.62 0.44 6.38
CA VAL A 7 23.14 -0.58 5.47
C VAL A 7 22.13 -0.82 4.36
N VAL A 8 22.57 -0.78 3.11
CA VAL A 8 21.72 -1.03 1.93
C VAL A 8 22.22 -2.28 1.24
N GLU A 9 21.33 -3.26 1.11
CA GLU A 9 21.57 -4.48 0.36
C GLU A 9 20.57 -4.55 -0.81
N GLU A 10 21.06 -4.87 -1.99
CA GLU A 10 20.25 -5.02 -3.20
C GLU A 10 20.01 -6.49 -3.51
N GLY A 11 18.72 -6.90 -3.70
CA GLY A 11 18.39 -8.28 -3.99
C GLY A 11 16.89 -8.49 -4.24
N ASP A 12 16.53 -9.69 -4.71
CA ASP A 12 15.12 -10.12 -4.82
C ASP A 12 14.71 -10.80 -3.50
N ILE A 13 13.62 -10.32 -2.89
CA ILE A 13 13.09 -10.92 -1.65
C ILE A 13 12.67 -12.38 -1.83
N CYS A 14 12.39 -12.83 -3.06
CA CYS A 14 12.12 -14.24 -3.35
C CYS A 14 13.32 -15.15 -3.19
N ASP A 15 14.54 -14.58 -3.20
CA ASP A 15 15.81 -15.32 -3.07
C ASP A 15 16.36 -15.31 -1.64
N LEU A 16 15.62 -14.72 -0.69
CA LEU A 16 16.01 -14.73 0.73
C LEU A 16 16.13 -16.15 1.27
N GLN A 17 17.24 -16.41 1.94
CA GLN A 17 17.50 -17.69 2.61
C GLN A 17 17.22 -17.56 4.12
N ASN A 18 16.75 -18.65 4.75
CA ASN A 18 16.36 -18.67 6.16
C ASN A 18 17.49 -18.34 7.15
N ASP A 19 18.74 -18.45 6.72
CA ASP A 19 19.93 -18.11 7.50
C ASP A 19 20.49 -16.71 7.20
N SER A 20 19.75 -15.90 6.45
CA SER A 20 20.15 -14.55 6.06
C SER A 20 20.61 -13.73 7.27
N SER A 21 21.84 -13.23 7.19
CA SER A 21 22.41 -12.36 8.22
C SER A 21 21.70 -11.01 8.34
N LEU A 22 20.97 -10.60 7.29
CA LEU A 22 20.22 -9.33 7.26
C LEU A 22 19.12 -9.26 8.32
N PHE A 23 18.60 -10.41 8.76
CA PHE A 23 17.51 -10.47 9.73
C PHE A 23 17.98 -10.78 11.16
N LYS A 24 19.27 -11.03 11.36
CA LYS A 24 19.82 -11.30 12.71
C LYS A 24 19.74 -10.05 13.58
N GLN A 25 19.20 -10.20 14.78
CA GLN A 25 19.04 -9.12 15.77
C GLN A 25 18.14 -7.97 15.32
N VAL A 26 17.32 -8.17 14.28
CA VAL A 26 16.34 -7.19 13.83
C VAL A 26 15.13 -7.20 14.76
N GLU A 27 14.77 -6.06 15.31
CA GLU A 27 13.57 -5.92 16.15
C GLU A 27 12.29 -5.80 15.32
N TYR A 28 12.32 -4.98 14.27
CA TYR A 28 11.18 -4.72 13.41
C TYR A 28 11.48 -4.98 11.95
N VAL A 29 10.54 -5.57 11.25
CA VAL A 29 10.56 -5.73 9.80
C VAL A 29 9.42 -4.96 9.18
N PHE A 30 9.69 -3.94 8.38
CA PHE A 30 8.71 -3.21 7.61
C PHE A 30 8.72 -3.73 6.16
N HIS A 31 7.76 -4.56 5.84
CA HIS A 31 7.70 -5.23 4.55
C HIS A 31 6.93 -4.40 3.51
N PHE A 32 7.66 -3.54 2.80
CA PHE A 32 7.13 -2.74 1.69
C PHE A 32 7.40 -3.34 0.31
N ALA A 33 8.32 -4.32 0.24
CA ALA A 33 8.69 -4.91 -1.04
C ALA A 33 7.48 -5.56 -1.72
N GLY A 34 7.34 -5.29 -3.01
CA GLY A 34 6.24 -5.77 -3.83
C GLY A 34 6.06 -4.93 -5.09
N ILE A 35 5.25 -5.42 -6.01
CA ILE A 35 4.94 -4.74 -7.26
C ILE A 35 3.54 -4.14 -7.16
N GLY A 36 3.43 -2.84 -7.47
CA GLY A 36 2.18 -2.09 -7.57
C GLY A 36 1.69 -1.94 -9.00
N ASP A 37 0.60 -1.19 -9.17
CA ASP A 37 -0.11 -0.86 -10.40
C ASP A 37 -1.07 -1.94 -10.92
N ILE A 38 -2.28 -1.50 -11.29
CA ILE A 38 -3.38 -2.39 -11.69
C ILE A 38 -3.16 -2.91 -13.13
N VAL A 39 -2.96 -2.00 -14.10
CA VAL A 39 -2.89 -2.39 -15.52
C VAL A 39 -1.75 -3.36 -15.81
N PRO A 40 -0.50 -3.10 -15.38
CA PRO A 40 0.58 -4.06 -15.57
C PRO A 40 0.31 -5.41 -14.90
N SER A 41 -0.51 -5.45 -13.83
CA SER A 41 -0.86 -6.72 -13.18
C SER A 41 -1.73 -7.62 -14.05
N ILE A 42 -2.57 -7.01 -14.91
CA ILE A 42 -3.40 -7.76 -15.86
C ILE A 42 -2.54 -8.35 -16.98
N GLU A 43 -1.54 -7.59 -17.42
CA GLU A 43 -0.63 -8.01 -18.49
C GLU A 43 0.39 -9.05 -18.03
N ARG A 44 0.87 -8.93 -16.77
CA ARG A 44 1.95 -9.75 -16.21
C ARG A 44 1.58 -10.33 -14.84
N PRO A 45 0.46 -11.08 -14.71
CA PRO A 45 -0.05 -11.53 -13.40
C PRO A 45 0.94 -12.42 -12.64
N TYR A 46 1.70 -13.25 -13.35
CA TYR A 46 2.70 -14.13 -12.74
C TYR A 46 3.75 -13.37 -11.93
N GLU A 47 4.26 -12.26 -12.45
CA GLU A 47 5.26 -11.43 -11.74
C GLU A 47 4.69 -10.87 -10.43
N TYR A 48 3.42 -10.45 -10.44
CA TYR A 48 2.72 -9.96 -9.26
C TYR A 48 2.53 -11.04 -8.19
N MET A 49 2.12 -12.24 -8.62
CA MET A 49 1.98 -13.37 -7.69
C MET A 49 3.34 -13.79 -7.11
N LYS A 50 4.38 -13.85 -7.93
CA LYS A 50 5.73 -14.14 -7.46
C LYS A 50 6.19 -13.11 -6.43
N ALA A 51 6.21 -11.83 -6.80
CA ALA A 51 6.76 -10.78 -5.93
C ALA A 51 5.93 -10.57 -4.65
N ASN A 52 4.58 -10.48 -4.78
CA ASN A 52 3.71 -10.09 -3.68
C ASN A 52 3.31 -11.27 -2.76
N ILE A 53 3.34 -12.51 -3.25
CA ILE A 53 2.99 -13.69 -2.44
C ILE A 53 4.24 -14.46 -2.07
N GLN A 54 4.98 -14.99 -3.04
CA GLN A 54 6.19 -15.77 -2.75
C GLN A 54 7.22 -14.93 -2.00
N GLY A 55 7.47 -13.69 -2.45
CA GLY A 55 8.37 -12.77 -1.75
C GLY A 55 7.91 -12.47 -0.32
N THR A 56 6.61 -12.28 -0.08
CA THR A 56 6.07 -12.11 1.28
C THR A 56 6.30 -13.35 2.13
N VAL A 57 6.06 -14.55 1.60
CA VAL A 57 6.33 -15.81 2.33
C VAL A 57 7.82 -15.94 2.67
N SER A 58 8.71 -15.60 1.73
CA SER A 58 10.16 -15.61 2.01
C SER A 58 10.53 -14.68 3.16
N VAL A 59 10.01 -13.44 3.18
CA VAL A 59 10.24 -12.50 4.29
C VAL A 59 9.71 -13.04 5.61
N LEU A 60 8.53 -13.65 5.63
CA LEU A 60 7.94 -14.24 6.83
C LEU A 60 8.76 -15.41 7.37
N GLU A 61 9.23 -16.29 6.48
CA GLU A 61 10.06 -17.45 6.87
C GLU A 61 11.41 -17.01 7.43
N VAL A 62 12.09 -16.06 6.77
CA VAL A 62 13.36 -15.54 7.28
C VAL A 62 13.14 -14.83 8.63
N SER A 63 12.09 -14.04 8.77
CA SER A 63 11.75 -13.37 10.03
C SER A 63 11.51 -14.38 11.16
N ARG A 64 10.78 -15.46 10.85
CA ARG A 64 10.48 -16.54 11.80
C ARG A 64 11.74 -17.29 12.26
N HIS A 65 12.63 -17.66 11.32
CA HIS A 65 13.86 -18.39 11.61
C HIS A 65 14.91 -17.52 12.32
N ALA A 66 14.98 -16.25 11.97
CA ALA A 66 15.86 -15.29 12.62
C ALA A 66 15.42 -14.92 14.04
N GLY A 67 14.17 -15.26 14.41
CA GLY A 67 13.61 -14.86 15.69
C GLY A 67 13.43 -13.34 15.76
N THR A 68 12.86 -12.72 14.70
CA THR A 68 12.55 -11.27 14.69
C THR A 68 11.91 -10.86 15.99
N GLY A 69 12.57 -9.96 16.73
CA GLY A 69 12.36 -9.80 18.16
C GLY A 69 10.99 -9.23 18.53
N ARG A 70 10.43 -8.30 17.74
CA ARG A 70 9.19 -7.61 18.12
C ARG A 70 8.07 -7.73 17.10
N LYS A 71 8.26 -7.29 15.84
CA LYS A 71 7.13 -7.30 14.90
C LYS A 71 7.50 -7.22 13.43
N VAL A 72 6.70 -7.89 12.60
CA VAL A 72 6.65 -7.69 11.15
C VAL A 72 5.40 -6.87 10.81
N VAL A 73 5.56 -5.74 10.11
CA VAL A 73 4.45 -4.91 9.65
C VAL A 73 4.41 -4.96 8.12
N TYR A 74 3.29 -5.48 7.61
CA TYR A 74 3.09 -5.69 6.17
C TYR A 74 2.32 -4.53 5.52
N ALA A 75 2.84 -4.03 4.41
CA ALA A 75 2.16 -3.08 3.56
C ALA A 75 1.14 -3.78 2.66
N ALA A 76 -0.07 -3.96 3.14
CA ALA A 76 -1.23 -4.39 2.37
C ALA A 76 -1.83 -3.24 1.54
N SER A 77 -3.01 -3.44 0.98
CA SER A 77 -3.65 -2.44 0.12
C SER A 77 -5.16 -2.43 0.28
N SER A 78 -5.76 -1.25 0.28
CA SER A 78 -7.22 -1.07 0.23
C SER A 78 -7.85 -1.57 -1.08
N SER A 79 -7.04 -1.83 -2.12
CA SER A 79 -7.51 -2.41 -3.38
C SER A 79 -8.18 -3.79 -3.21
N CYS A 80 -7.94 -4.48 -2.09
CA CYS A 80 -8.61 -5.74 -1.77
C CYS A 80 -10.13 -5.60 -1.62
N TYR A 81 -10.63 -4.40 -1.31
CA TYR A 81 -12.07 -4.15 -1.17
C TYR A 81 -12.80 -3.98 -2.51
N GLY A 82 -12.07 -3.77 -3.62
CA GLY A 82 -12.66 -3.52 -4.93
C GLY A 82 -13.57 -2.29 -4.93
N LEU A 83 -14.78 -2.47 -5.44
CA LEU A 83 -15.86 -1.48 -5.36
C LEU A 83 -16.58 -1.63 -4.02
N ALA A 84 -16.06 -0.98 -2.97
CA ALA A 84 -16.63 -1.09 -1.63
C ALA A 84 -18.12 -0.66 -1.59
N HIS A 85 -18.97 -1.51 -1.02
CA HIS A 85 -20.41 -1.25 -0.93
C HIS A 85 -20.77 -0.33 0.24
N GLU A 86 -19.93 -0.27 1.27
CA GLU A 86 -20.14 0.55 2.46
C GLU A 86 -19.02 1.55 2.65
N LEU A 87 -19.37 2.79 2.93
CA LEU A 87 -18.45 3.90 3.18
C LEU A 87 -18.82 4.62 4.48
N PRO A 88 -17.86 4.93 5.35
CA PRO A 88 -16.46 4.55 5.26
C PRO A 88 -16.26 3.04 5.34
N THR A 89 -15.21 2.53 4.63
CA THR A 89 -14.91 1.09 4.53
C THR A 89 -14.18 0.63 5.78
N THR A 90 -14.75 -0.34 6.50
CA THR A 90 -14.13 -0.97 7.68
C THR A 90 -13.24 -2.14 7.29
N GLU A 91 -12.39 -2.63 8.23
CA GLU A 91 -11.57 -3.83 8.02
C GLU A 91 -12.40 -5.12 7.86
N LYS A 92 -13.67 -5.08 8.26
CA LYS A 92 -14.64 -6.20 8.14
C LYS A 92 -15.40 -6.19 6.81
N ALA A 93 -15.20 -5.17 5.97
CA ALA A 93 -15.86 -5.09 4.68
C ALA A 93 -15.49 -6.28 3.79
N THR A 94 -16.42 -6.65 2.92
CA THR A 94 -16.26 -7.77 2.00
C THR A 94 -15.05 -7.56 1.09
N ILE A 95 -14.23 -8.59 0.96
CA ILE A 95 -13.08 -8.59 0.05
C ILE A 95 -13.56 -8.94 -1.36
N GLN A 96 -13.27 -8.05 -2.31
CA GLN A 96 -13.60 -8.19 -3.73
C GLN A 96 -12.40 -7.78 -4.58
N THR A 97 -11.50 -8.71 -4.82
CA THR A 97 -10.28 -8.43 -5.58
C THR A 97 -10.58 -8.43 -7.09
N GLU A 98 -10.66 -7.24 -7.68
CA GLU A 98 -11.01 -7.06 -9.10
C GLU A 98 -9.85 -7.38 -10.07
N TYR A 99 -8.61 -7.28 -9.60
CA TYR A 99 -7.42 -7.37 -10.45
C TYR A 99 -6.31 -8.21 -9.80
N PRO A 100 -5.40 -8.79 -10.59
CA PRO A 100 -4.28 -9.60 -10.07
C PRO A 100 -3.44 -8.87 -9.01
N TYR A 101 -3.22 -7.56 -9.16
CA TYR A 101 -2.56 -6.77 -8.10
C TYR A 101 -3.31 -6.84 -6.77
N ALA A 102 -4.61 -6.54 -6.77
CA ALA A 102 -5.42 -6.59 -5.56
C ALA A 102 -5.42 -7.97 -4.92
N LEU A 103 -5.58 -9.02 -5.74
CA LEU A 103 -5.52 -10.41 -5.30
C LEU A 103 -4.16 -10.75 -4.70
N SER A 104 -3.06 -10.39 -5.35
CA SER A 104 -1.71 -10.71 -4.88
C SER A 104 -1.39 -10.04 -3.55
N LYS A 105 -1.81 -8.78 -3.34
CA LYS A 105 -1.65 -8.07 -2.06
C LYS A 105 -2.50 -8.70 -0.95
N TYR A 106 -3.73 -9.10 -1.28
CA TYR A 106 -4.62 -9.77 -0.32
C TYR A 106 -4.10 -11.16 0.06
N LEU A 107 -3.61 -11.95 -0.88
CA LEU A 107 -3.03 -13.27 -0.58
C LEU A 107 -1.74 -13.14 0.25
N GLY A 108 -0.92 -12.10 0.01
CA GLY A 108 0.20 -11.76 0.89
C GLY A 108 -0.26 -11.44 2.32
N GLU A 109 -1.32 -10.64 2.48
CA GLU A 109 -1.93 -10.36 3.80
C GLU A 109 -2.45 -11.64 4.47
N CYS A 110 -3.11 -12.52 3.72
CA CYS A 110 -3.56 -13.82 4.23
C CYS A 110 -2.39 -14.66 4.76
N ALA A 111 -1.26 -14.67 4.05
CA ALA A 111 -0.05 -15.35 4.51
C ALA A 111 0.47 -14.72 5.82
N VAL A 112 0.56 -13.39 5.90
CA VAL A 112 1.00 -12.67 7.11
C VAL A 112 0.16 -13.07 8.33
N ILE A 113 -1.16 -13.00 8.22
CA ILE A 113 -2.08 -13.37 9.32
C ILE A 113 -2.01 -14.87 9.61
N HIS A 114 -1.79 -15.71 8.60
CA HIS A 114 -1.63 -17.16 8.80
C HIS A 114 -0.35 -17.50 9.58
N TRP A 115 0.78 -16.84 9.27
CA TRP A 115 2.03 -17.03 10.02
C TRP A 115 1.89 -16.64 11.49
N HIS A 116 1.14 -15.60 11.79
CA HIS A 116 0.79 -15.27 13.19
C HIS A 116 0.04 -16.41 13.85
N LYS A 117 -1.02 -16.93 13.22
CA LYS A 117 -1.88 -17.97 13.79
C LYS A 117 -1.14 -19.30 14.03
N VAL A 118 -0.28 -19.69 13.10
CA VAL A 118 0.36 -21.01 13.13
C VAL A 118 1.69 -21.00 13.87
N TYR A 119 2.49 -19.97 13.63
CA TYR A 119 3.86 -19.90 14.13
C TYR A 119 4.06 -18.87 15.25
N HIS A 120 2.99 -18.18 15.64
CA HIS A 120 3.02 -17.11 16.65
C HIS A 120 3.99 -15.98 16.31
N LEU A 121 4.32 -15.80 15.01
CA LEU A 121 5.11 -14.67 14.56
C LEU A 121 4.34 -13.38 14.84
N PRO A 122 4.90 -12.41 15.57
CA PRO A 122 4.23 -11.14 15.80
C PRO A 122 4.14 -10.35 14.50
N VAL A 123 2.91 -10.06 14.04
CA VAL A 123 2.67 -9.37 12.78
C VAL A 123 1.52 -8.39 12.91
N ASN A 124 1.55 -7.33 12.11
CA ASN A 124 0.37 -6.51 11.80
C ASN A 124 0.33 -6.19 10.30
N SER A 125 -0.86 -6.02 9.76
CA SER A 125 -1.08 -5.66 8.36
C SER A 125 -1.73 -4.29 8.25
N ILE A 126 -1.23 -3.46 7.33
CA ILE A 126 -1.77 -2.12 7.05
C ILE A 126 -2.35 -2.09 5.65
N ARG A 127 -3.67 -1.96 5.53
CA ARG A 127 -4.36 -1.69 4.27
C ARG A 127 -4.28 -0.21 3.97
N ILE A 128 -3.32 0.14 3.14
CA ILE A 128 -3.02 1.52 2.76
C ILE A 128 -4.07 2.01 1.76
N PHE A 129 -4.65 3.17 2.03
CA PHE A 129 -5.46 3.90 1.07
C PHE A 129 -4.56 4.73 0.14
N ASN A 130 -4.98 5.87 -0.37
CA ASN A 130 -4.23 6.58 -1.40
C ASN A 130 -3.05 7.38 -0.83
N ALA A 131 -1.91 6.74 -0.66
CA ALA A 131 -0.69 7.38 -0.18
C ALA A 131 -0.12 8.38 -1.21
N TYR A 132 0.34 9.55 -0.74
CA TYR A 132 1.01 10.55 -1.56
C TYR A 132 2.15 11.22 -0.79
N GLY A 133 3.08 11.82 -1.51
CA GLY A 133 4.21 12.53 -0.88
C GLY A 133 5.39 12.71 -1.82
N PRO A 134 6.51 13.22 -1.30
CA PRO A 134 7.74 13.37 -2.06
C PRO A 134 8.21 12.06 -2.70
N ARG A 135 8.81 12.15 -3.87
CA ARG A 135 9.30 11.00 -4.65
C ARG A 135 8.19 10.09 -5.19
N SER A 136 6.93 10.57 -5.23
CA SER A 136 5.85 9.87 -5.92
C SER A 136 6.19 9.67 -7.39
N ARG A 137 5.72 8.54 -7.97
CA ARG A 137 5.89 8.29 -9.40
C ARG A 137 5.21 9.38 -10.22
N THR A 138 5.89 9.85 -11.25
CA THR A 138 5.41 10.88 -12.20
C THR A 138 4.76 10.28 -13.44
N SER A 139 4.75 8.96 -13.57
CA SER A 139 4.16 8.21 -14.67
C SER A 139 3.35 7.04 -14.13
N GLY A 140 2.37 6.59 -14.89
CA GLY A 140 1.47 5.51 -14.51
C GLY A 140 0.01 5.94 -14.56
N VAL A 141 -0.87 4.95 -14.73
CA VAL A 141 -2.29 5.20 -15.02
C VAL A 141 -3.13 5.15 -13.73
N TYR A 142 -2.62 4.52 -12.65
CA TYR A 142 -3.35 4.32 -11.39
C TYR A 142 -2.46 4.66 -10.18
N GLY A 143 -3.02 5.35 -9.21
CA GLY A 143 -2.41 5.58 -7.90
C GLY A 143 -1.41 6.74 -7.79
N ALA A 144 -1.02 7.35 -8.90
CA ALA A 144 0.02 8.39 -8.92
C ALA A 144 -0.52 9.80 -9.26
N VAL A 145 -1.80 10.09 -8.97
CA VAL A 145 -2.43 11.35 -9.39
C VAL A 145 -1.62 12.60 -9.02
N PHE A 146 -1.08 12.66 -7.79
CA PHE A 146 -0.24 13.78 -7.37
C PHE A 146 1.03 13.90 -8.20
N GLY A 147 1.76 12.79 -8.39
CA GLY A 147 2.99 12.78 -9.17
C GLY A 147 2.75 13.14 -10.63
N VAL A 148 1.66 12.63 -11.24
CA VAL A 148 1.28 12.93 -12.62
C VAL A 148 0.89 14.39 -12.78
N PHE A 149 0.04 14.94 -11.90
CA PHE A 149 -0.40 16.34 -11.97
C PHE A 149 0.77 17.30 -11.74
N LEU A 150 1.64 17.02 -10.77
CA LEU A 150 2.83 17.86 -10.56
C LEU A 150 3.79 17.82 -11.76
N ALA A 151 4.00 16.63 -12.37
CA ALA A 151 4.82 16.52 -13.58
C ALA A 151 4.20 17.25 -14.76
N GLN A 152 2.87 17.18 -14.93
CA GLN A 152 2.15 17.94 -15.96
C GLN A 152 2.27 19.44 -15.73
N LYS A 153 2.10 19.91 -14.49
CA LYS A 153 2.27 21.33 -14.13
C LYS A 153 3.68 21.85 -14.43
N LEU A 154 4.71 21.08 -14.09
CA LEU A 154 6.12 21.45 -14.36
C LEU A 154 6.45 21.48 -15.87
N GLN A 155 5.63 20.86 -16.71
CA GLN A 155 5.75 20.84 -18.17
C GLN A 155 4.78 21.79 -18.86
N ASP A 156 4.09 22.66 -18.12
CA ASP A 156 3.03 23.55 -18.61
C ASP A 156 1.93 22.81 -19.41
N LYS A 157 1.67 21.54 -19.04
CA LYS A 157 0.63 20.71 -19.65
C LYS A 157 -0.65 20.73 -18.82
N PRO A 158 -1.84 20.58 -19.44
CA PRO A 158 -3.09 20.45 -18.72
C PRO A 158 -3.11 19.14 -17.91
N PHE A 159 -3.80 19.18 -16.76
CA PHE A 159 -4.06 17.98 -15.94
C PHE A 159 -5.01 17.05 -16.67
N THR A 160 -4.66 15.76 -16.77
CA THR A 160 -5.55 14.75 -17.33
C THR A 160 -6.45 14.17 -16.24
N VAL A 161 -7.69 14.61 -16.22
CA VAL A 161 -8.70 14.14 -15.23
C VAL A 161 -9.55 13.04 -15.87
N VAL A 162 -9.60 11.89 -15.22
CA VAL A 162 -10.45 10.76 -15.63
C VAL A 162 -11.91 11.04 -15.24
N GLY A 163 -12.85 10.79 -16.13
CA GLY A 163 -14.26 11.09 -15.90
C GLY A 163 -14.51 12.58 -15.77
N ASP A 164 -15.36 12.99 -14.84
CA ASP A 164 -15.71 14.37 -14.53
C ASP A 164 -14.93 14.96 -13.33
N GLY A 165 -14.04 14.18 -12.70
CA GLY A 165 -13.24 14.59 -11.56
C GLY A 165 -13.97 14.63 -10.22
N THR A 166 -15.23 14.19 -10.16
CA THR A 166 -16.01 14.13 -8.91
C THR A 166 -15.65 12.94 -8.02
N GLN A 167 -14.94 11.95 -8.58
CA GLN A 167 -14.49 10.78 -7.81
C GLN A 167 -13.61 11.20 -6.64
N LYS A 168 -13.83 10.55 -5.49
CA LYS A 168 -13.14 10.87 -4.24
C LYS A 168 -12.10 9.82 -3.88
N ARG A 169 -11.02 10.28 -3.28
CA ARG A 169 -9.94 9.43 -2.76
C ARG A 169 -9.57 9.84 -1.35
N ASP A 170 -9.39 8.87 -0.50
CA ASP A 170 -8.87 9.09 0.85
C ASP A 170 -7.35 9.15 0.79
N PHE A 171 -6.83 10.37 0.74
CA PHE A 171 -5.40 10.63 0.58
C PHE A 171 -4.71 10.69 1.93
N ILE A 172 -3.65 9.91 2.11
CA ILE A 172 -2.78 9.97 3.29
C ILE A 172 -1.36 10.41 2.92
N TYR A 173 -0.82 11.37 3.67
CA TYR A 173 0.53 11.84 3.43
C TYR A 173 1.58 10.84 3.90
N ALA A 174 2.69 10.72 3.16
CA ALA A 174 3.70 9.69 3.36
C ALA A 174 4.30 9.68 4.78
N THR A 175 4.47 10.85 5.43
CA THR A 175 4.97 10.91 6.80
C THR A 175 3.97 10.41 7.84
N ASP A 176 2.67 10.64 7.61
CA ASP A 176 1.62 10.14 8.51
C ASP A 176 1.45 8.62 8.34
N LEU A 177 1.58 8.15 7.09
CA LEU A 177 1.63 6.72 6.81
C LEU A 177 2.85 6.07 7.50
N ALA A 178 4.03 6.68 7.44
CA ALA A 178 5.22 6.18 8.12
C ALA A 178 5.02 6.10 9.64
N ARG A 179 4.38 7.11 10.25
CA ARG A 179 4.01 7.09 11.67
C ARG A 179 3.04 5.96 12.00
N ALA A 180 2.05 5.70 11.13
CA ALA A 180 1.12 4.59 11.31
C ALA A 180 1.83 3.23 11.25
N PHE A 181 2.81 3.05 10.36
CA PHE A 181 3.64 1.84 10.33
C PHE A 181 4.44 1.66 11.61
N PHE A 182 5.03 2.73 12.12
CA PHE A 182 5.79 2.70 13.34
C PHE A 182 4.89 2.39 14.55
N ALA A 183 3.73 3.02 14.66
CA ALA A 183 2.74 2.72 15.70
C ALA A 183 2.27 1.25 15.64
N ALA A 184 2.03 0.72 14.43
CA ALA A 184 1.67 -0.68 14.24
C ALA A 184 2.79 -1.65 14.61
N ALA A 185 4.05 -1.21 14.57
CA ALA A 185 5.19 -2.00 15.05
C ALA A 185 5.32 -1.98 16.57
N GLU A 186 5.05 -0.86 17.22
CA GLU A 186 5.23 -0.68 18.67
C GLU A 186 4.04 -1.14 19.51
N THR A 187 2.81 -1.17 18.95
CA THR A 187 1.61 -1.61 19.70
C THR A 187 1.73 -3.04 20.20
N GLU A 188 1.12 -3.32 21.37
CA GLU A 188 0.98 -4.69 21.88
C GLU A 188 0.06 -5.57 21.03
N ALA A 189 -0.83 -4.97 20.22
CA ALA A 189 -1.70 -5.68 19.30
C ALA A 189 -0.89 -6.46 18.26
N SER A 190 -1.25 -7.71 18.00
CA SER A 190 -0.58 -8.58 17.03
C SER A 190 -1.59 -9.46 16.30
N GLY A 191 -1.31 -9.76 15.04
CA GLY A 191 -2.24 -10.49 14.17
C GLY A 191 -3.39 -9.62 13.68
N GLU A 192 -3.25 -8.30 13.75
CA GLU A 192 -4.29 -7.33 13.45
C GLU A 192 -4.12 -6.73 12.05
N ILE A 193 -5.26 -6.33 11.47
CA ILE A 193 -5.35 -5.61 10.20
C ILE A 193 -5.89 -4.22 10.52
N PHE A 194 -5.26 -3.18 9.98
CA PHE A 194 -5.65 -1.80 10.15
C PHE A 194 -5.83 -1.11 8.80
N ASN A 195 -6.94 -0.40 8.63
CA ASN A 195 -7.11 0.56 7.54
C ASN A 195 -6.38 1.85 7.88
N ILE A 196 -5.55 2.34 6.95
CA ILE A 196 -4.85 3.60 7.11
C ILE A 196 -5.13 4.52 5.91
N GLY A 197 -5.84 5.61 6.19
CA GLY A 197 -6.18 6.73 5.35
C GLY A 197 -6.24 7.99 6.19
N ALA A 198 -6.65 9.13 5.63
CA ALA A 198 -6.92 10.34 6.39
C ALA A 198 -8.33 10.34 7.01
N GLY A 199 -9.22 9.43 6.58
CA GLY A 199 -10.63 9.40 6.99
C GLY A 199 -11.46 10.56 6.42
N ASN A 200 -10.93 11.29 5.43
CA ASN A 200 -11.53 12.47 4.82
C ASN A 200 -11.30 12.49 3.30
N PRO A 201 -12.12 11.78 2.51
CA PRO A 201 -11.90 11.64 1.08
C PRO A 201 -12.12 12.96 0.34
N GLN A 202 -11.19 13.32 -0.54
CA GLN A 202 -11.21 14.53 -1.36
C GLN A 202 -11.44 14.20 -2.83
N SER A 203 -12.15 15.08 -3.56
CA SER A 203 -12.37 14.92 -5.00
C SER A 203 -11.11 15.25 -5.81
N ILE A 204 -11.02 14.68 -7.00
CA ILE A 204 -9.94 15.01 -7.93
C ILE A 204 -10.05 16.48 -8.39
N ASN A 205 -11.28 16.99 -8.56
CA ASN A 205 -11.49 18.41 -8.86
C ASN A 205 -10.93 19.32 -7.77
N HIS A 206 -11.13 18.97 -6.49
CA HIS A 206 -10.54 19.75 -5.39
C HIS A 206 -9.02 19.73 -5.42
N LEU A 207 -8.39 18.61 -5.75
CA LEU A 207 -6.95 18.53 -5.95
C LEU A 207 -6.49 19.45 -7.10
N VAL A 208 -7.23 19.46 -8.21
CA VAL A 208 -6.96 20.37 -9.34
C VAL A 208 -7.04 21.82 -8.92
N GLU A 209 -8.08 22.22 -8.16
CA GLU A 209 -8.23 23.56 -7.61
C GLU A 209 -7.04 23.98 -6.75
N LEU A 210 -6.59 23.10 -5.86
CA LEU A 210 -5.45 23.36 -4.96
C LEU A 210 -4.12 23.54 -5.72
N ILE A 211 -3.89 22.71 -6.75
CA ILE A 211 -2.66 22.79 -7.54
C ILE A 211 -2.72 23.97 -8.53
N GLY A 212 -3.90 24.23 -9.09
CA GLY A 212 -4.17 25.26 -10.09
C GLY A 212 -3.54 24.97 -11.45
N GLY A 213 -4.34 24.99 -12.51
CA GLY A 213 -3.91 24.76 -13.88
C GLY A 213 -5.04 24.35 -14.81
N PRO A 214 -4.82 24.33 -16.12
CA PRO A 214 -5.80 23.88 -17.09
C PRO A 214 -6.07 22.37 -16.98
N VAL A 215 -7.27 21.95 -17.37
CA VAL A 215 -7.72 20.55 -17.28
C VAL A 215 -8.17 20.03 -18.63
N VAL A 216 -7.87 18.77 -18.89
CA VAL A 216 -8.46 17.98 -19.99
C VAL A 216 -9.10 16.74 -19.36
N TYR A 217 -10.40 16.57 -19.61
CA TYR A 217 -11.14 15.41 -19.16
C TYR A 217 -10.99 14.26 -20.16
N ILE A 218 -10.73 13.06 -19.64
CA ILE A 218 -10.60 11.82 -20.43
C ILE A 218 -11.67 10.81 -19.98
N PRO A 219 -12.07 9.85 -20.83
CA PRO A 219 -13.11 8.90 -20.51
C PRO A 219 -12.90 8.16 -19.18
N LYS A 220 -13.99 7.91 -18.45
CA LYS A 220 -13.99 7.11 -17.21
C LYS A 220 -13.50 5.68 -17.52
N ARG A 221 -12.71 5.13 -16.60
CA ARG A 221 -12.17 3.79 -16.72
C ARG A 221 -13.12 2.77 -16.08
N PRO A 222 -13.35 1.62 -16.72
CA PRO A 222 -14.12 0.55 -16.10
C PRO A 222 -13.50 0.09 -14.78
N GLY A 223 -14.34 -0.20 -13.78
CA GLY A 223 -13.88 -0.73 -12.49
C GLY A 223 -13.20 0.27 -11.55
N GLU A 224 -13.14 1.56 -11.92
CA GLU A 224 -12.62 2.58 -11.04
C GLU A 224 -13.70 3.00 -10.01
N PRO A 225 -13.43 2.91 -8.67
CA PRO A 225 -14.40 3.28 -7.65
C PRO A 225 -14.68 4.78 -7.66
N ASP A 226 -15.95 5.15 -7.46
CA ASP A 226 -16.36 6.56 -7.32
C ASP A 226 -15.84 7.17 -6.02
N CYS A 227 -15.66 6.36 -4.97
CA CYS A 227 -15.10 6.81 -3.70
C CYS A 227 -14.25 5.71 -3.06
N THR A 228 -13.09 6.10 -2.52
CA THR A 228 -12.36 5.32 -1.53
C THR A 228 -12.33 6.11 -0.22
N TRP A 229 -12.80 5.51 0.87
CA TRP A 229 -12.91 6.16 2.17
C TRP A 229 -12.64 5.14 3.28
N ALA A 230 -11.55 5.32 4.02
CA ALA A 230 -11.18 4.47 5.13
C ALA A 230 -12.01 4.76 6.38
N ASP A 231 -12.55 3.74 7.02
CA ASP A 231 -12.82 3.83 8.46
C ASP A 231 -11.50 3.60 9.21
N ILE A 232 -11.01 4.62 9.86
CA ILE A 232 -9.76 4.60 10.63
C ILE A 232 -9.97 4.47 12.13
N SER A 233 -11.20 4.24 12.58
CA SER A 233 -11.58 4.21 14.00
C SER A 233 -10.84 3.12 14.80
N LYS A 234 -10.47 2.01 14.14
CA LYS A 234 -9.68 0.96 14.75
C LYS A 234 -8.23 1.39 14.99
N ALA A 235 -7.63 2.06 14.03
CA ALA A 235 -6.24 2.52 14.12
C ALA A 235 -6.06 3.70 15.09
N GLN A 236 -7.13 4.41 15.44
CA GLN A 236 -7.13 5.53 16.39
C GLN A 236 -7.22 5.10 17.87
N LYS A 237 -7.49 3.85 18.14
CA LYS A 237 -7.59 3.27 19.50
C LYS A 237 -6.25 2.73 19.97
#